data_5e7e3cb8f886aed1ba6720192e8f1c26
#
_entry.id   5e7e3cb8f886aed1ba6720192e8f1c26
#
_cell.length_a   1.000
_cell.length_b   1.000
_cell.length_c   1.000
_cell.angle_alpha   90.00
_cell.angle_beta   90.00
_cell.angle_gamma   90.00
#
_symmetry.space_group_name_H-M   'P 1'
#
loop_
_entity.id
_entity.type
_entity.pdbx_description
1 polymer ?
#
loop_
_entity_poly.entity_id
_entity_poly.type
_entity_poly.pdbx_seq_one_letter_code
_entity_poly.pdbx_strand_id
1 'polypeptide(L)'
;MKRFTGLLLMSTFFMTLASCGSSKQSGENPFFTEWETPYGTPPFDKIRSEHFMPAFERGMSLHDAEIAAIVENNDEPTFENVILAYDNSGQMLAQTRLVFEMLCGAETNERMQAIQEEALPLLSAHNDRILLNEQLFARVKAVYDRRAELGLDAEQSRLLQKTYDRFVRSGALLDPAQKKRLQEINEELTRVAVRFGSNLLAENNNFVLEISDEADLDGLPAGVRDAAREKADELGRGGKWVFTLHKPSLIPFLTYSSKRALREELYKAYLNRCNHGDQYDNKQLINDFIRLRTEKAHLLGYPSYAAYVVADEMAGTVSNVYSLLDQVWEPALKRASEELAEMTELLHEDLPGATFESWDWWYYAEKLRKKNYSLDEEMLRPYFSLDNVQSGAFFLANRLYGITFRPIAAPVYHEEVRAYEVLDQDETHLGVLYFDYFPRPGKSQGAWCGNYVEQVYRDGKRVAPVLSIVCNFTRPTGSTPALLTLDETKTLFHEFGHALHFLFHDVKYRGLSEVEGDFVELPSQIMENWVTEPEMLRQFAV
;
A
#
# COMPACT_ATOMS: atom_id res chain seq x y z
N MET A 1 -7.02 -63.75 68.86
CA MET A 1 -5.76 -64.34 68.41
C MET A 1 -5.16 -63.38 67.38
N LYS A 2 -4.02 -62.86 67.72
CA LYS A 2 -3.32 -61.72 67.03
C LYS A 2 -2.56 -62.20 65.81
N ARG A 3 -2.57 -61.43 64.72
CA ARG A 3 -1.52 -61.50 63.72
C ARG A 3 -1.11 -60.06 63.35
N PHE A 4 0.14 -59.77 63.64
CA PHE A 4 0.90 -58.62 63.19
C PHE A 4 1.25 -58.73 61.68
N THR A 5 1.17 -57.68 60.97
CA THR A 5 1.83 -57.55 59.67
C THR A 5 2.55 -56.20 59.60
N GLY A 6 3.88 -56.25 59.41
CA GLY A 6 4.76 -55.11 59.37
C GLY A 6 4.66 -54.32 58.07
N LEU A 7 4.82 -53.04 58.22
CA LEU A 7 4.85 -52.06 57.15
C LEU A 7 6.31 -51.75 56.81
N LEU A 8 6.70 -52.03 55.56
CA LEU A 8 8.02 -51.68 55.02
C LEU A 8 7.91 -50.31 54.36
N LEU A 9 8.58 -49.28 54.93
CA LEU A 9 8.71 -47.97 54.31
C LEU A 9 9.83 -48.02 53.26
N MET A 10 9.47 -47.81 51.99
CA MET A 10 10.39 -47.52 50.91
C MET A 10 10.40 -46.01 50.68
N SER A 11 11.51 -45.38 51.06
CA SER A 11 11.79 -43.97 50.85
C SER A 11 12.23 -43.77 49.39
N THR A 12 11.41 -43.13 48.55
CA THR A 12 11.79 -42.70 47.22
C THR A 12 12.17 -41.21 47.23
N PHE A 13 13.43 -40.97 47.03
CA PHE A 13 14.03 -39.64 46.89
C PHE A 13 13.63 -39.07 45.52
N PHE A 14 12.70 -38.09 45.46
CA PHE A 14 12.45 -37.29 44.26
C PHE A 14 13.43 -36.14 44.20
N MET A 15 14.40 -36.23 43.30
CA MET A 15 15.22 -35.09 42.88
C MET A 15 14.40 -34.18 41.96
N THR A 16 13.94 -33.05 42.47
CA THR A 16 13.38 -31.98 41.68
C THR A 16 14.52 -31.22 41.03
N LEU A 17 14.71 -31.47 39.72
CA LEU A 17 15.48 -30.56 38.85
C LEU A 17 14.64 -29.33 38.62
N ALA A 18 14.99 -28.24 39.32
CA ALA A 18 14.48 -26.91 39.01
C ALA A 18 15.14 -26.43 37.70
N SER A 19 14.45 -26.62 36.60
CA SER A 19 14.76 -25.97 35.35
C SER A 19 14.26 -24.51 35.46
N CYS A 20 15.15 -23.57 35.72
CA CYS A 20 14.92 -22.15 35.50
C CYS A 20 14.89 -21.86 34.00
N GLY A 21 13.77 -22.16 33.35
CA GLY A 21 13.41 -21.61 32.08
C GLY A 21 12.56 -20.38 32.35
N SER A 22 13.08 -19.18 32.09
CA SER A 22 12.30 -17.96 32.05
C SER A 22 11.31 -18.07 30.87
N SER A 23 10.13 -18.63 31.11
CA SER A 23 8.99 -18.47 30.20
C SER A 23 8.56 -17.01 30.31
N LYS A 24 9.03 -16.14 29.38
CA LYS A 24 8.23 -14.98 29.01
C LYS A 24 6.83 -15.50 28.70
N GLN A 25 5.83 -15.06 29.45
CA GLN A 25 4.44 -15.21 29.08
C GLN A 25 4.30 -14.59 27.69
N SER A 26 4.34 -15.40 26.64
CA SER A 26 3.82 -15.04 25.33
C SER A 26 2.32 -14.93 25.51
N GLY A 27 1.77 -13.72 25.53
CA GLY A 27 0.33 -13.52 25.41
C GLY A 27 -0.18 -14.28 24.21
N GLU A 28 -1.44 -14.71 24.27
CA GLU A 28 -2.08 -15.40 23.15
C GLU A 28 -1.98 -14.54 21.89
N ASN A 29 -1.64 -15.14 20.73
CA ASN A 29 -1.45 -14.42 19.47
C ASN A 29 -2.76 -13.72 19.06
N PRO A 30 -2.77 -12.38 18.89
CA PRO A 30 -3.98 -11.60 18.62
C PRO A 30 -4.74 -12.04 17.35
N PHE A 31 -4.09 -12.71 16.42
CA PHE A 31 -4.72 -13.23 15.20
C PHE A 31 -5.48 -14.55 15.43
N PHE A 32 -5.41 -15.16 16.61
CA PHE A 32 -6.05 -16.43 16.91
C PHE A 32 -7.43 -16.27 17.55
N THR A 33 -7.81 -15.06 17.89
CA THR A 33 -9.09 -14.73 18.55
C THR A 33 -9.79 -13.59 17.80
N GLU A 34 -11.09 -13.48 17.97
CA GLU A 34 -11.81 -12.29 17.50
C GLU A 34 -11.31 -11.03 18.21
N TRP A 35 -11.28 -9.93 17.51
CA TRP A 35 -10.85 -8.65 18.06
C TRP A 35 -11.97 -7.97 18.83
N GLU A 36 -11.80 -7.84 20.14
CA GLU A 36 -12.73 -7.14 21.04
C GLU A 36 -12.48 -5.62 21.12
N THR A 37 -11.68 -5.09 20.20
CA THR A 37 -11.37 -3.67 20.06
C THR A 37 -12.60 -2.88 19.58
N PRO A 38 -12.65 -1.56 19.80
CA PRO A 38 -13.72 -0.74 19.25
C PRO A 38 -13.86 -0.97 17.73
N TYR A 39 -15.07 -1.26 17.29
CA TYR A 39 -15.42 -1.49 15.87
C TYR A 39 -14.64 -2.64 15.19
N GLY A 40 -14.06 -3.58 15.93
CA GLY A 40 -13.28 -4.67 15.37
C GLY A 40 -11.97 -4.23 14.71
N THR A 41 -11.42 -3.10 15.12
CA THR A 41 -10.12 -2.61 14.62
C THR A 41 -8.98 -3.55 15.03
N PRO A 42 -7.89 -3.65 14.27
CA PRO A 42 -6.74 -4.46 14.68
C PRO A 42 -6.20 -4.02 16.05
N PRO A 43 -5.91 -4.93 16.98
CA PRO A 43 -5.32 -4.60 18.28
C PRO A 43 -3.82 -4.27 18.14
N PHE A 44 -3.50 -3.14 17.49
CA PHE A 44 -2.13 -2.73 17.18
C PHE A 44 -1.24 -2.61 18.42
N ASP A 45 -1.83 -2.28 19.58
CA ASP A 45 -1.13 -2.24 20.86
C ASP A 45 -0.63 -3.62 21.34
N LYS A 46 -1.23 -4.71 20.83
CA LYS A 46 -0.89 -6.11 21.15
C LYS A 46 -0.14 -6.83 20.04
N ILE A 47 -0.33 -6.42 18.77
CA ILE A 47 0.35 -7.04 17.63
C ILE A 47 1.85 -6.78 17.70
N ARG A 48 2.64 -7.82 17.46
CA ARG A 48 4.11 -7.80 17.39
C ARG A 48 4.59 -8.59 16.18
N SER A 49 5.80 -8.30 15.69
CA SER A 49 6.35 -8.98 14.51
C SER A 49 6.36 -10.51 14.64
N GLU A 50 6.64 -11.03 15.84
CA GLU A 50 6.66 -12.48 16.10
C GLU A 50 5.31 -13.18 15.97
N HIS A 51 4.20 -12.45 15.92
CA HIS A 51 2.86 -13.02 15.78
C HIS A 51 2.54 -13.42 14.33
N PHE A 52 3.18 -12.81 13.33
CA PHE A 52 2.80 -12.98 11.94
C PHE A 52 3.11 -14.37 11.38
N MET A 53 4.33 -14.89 11.55
CA MET A 53 4.65 -16.22 11.01
C MET A 53 3.75 -17.32 11.56
N PRO A 54 3.52 -17.46 12.90
CA PRO A 54 2.57 -18.42 13.42
C PRO A 54 1.13 -18.22 12.94
N ALA A 55 0.73 -16.94 12.68
CA ALA A 55 -0.60 -16.63 12.16
C ALA A 55 -0.73 -17.05 10.68
N PHE A 56 0.30 -16.85 9.87
CA PHE A 56 0.33 -17.35 8.49
C PHE A 56 0.30 -18.85 8.43
N GLU A 57 1.13 -19.55 9.20
CA GLU A 57 1.14 -21.02 9.25
C GLU A 57 -0.24 -21.60 9.63
N ARG A 58 -0.85 -21.07 10.69
CA ARG A 58 -2.18 -21.48 11.12
C ARG A 58 -3.24 -21.12 10.10
N GLY A 59 -3.19 -19.90 9.54
CA GLY A 59 -4.12 -19.42 8.53
C GLY A 59 -4.08 -20.27 7.25
N MET A 60 -2.89 -20.63 6.77
CA MET A 60 -2.72 -21.56 5.63
C MET A 60 -3.28 -22.95 5.95
N SER A 61 -3.00 -23.49 7.14
CA SER A 61 -3.50 -24.81 7.54
C SER A 61 -5.03 -24.85 7.62
N LEU A 62 -5.67 -23.80 8.16
CA LEU A 62 -7.13 -23.69 8.19
C LEU A 62 -7.70 -23.58 6.79
N HIS A 63 -7.11 -22.74 5.94
CA HIS A 63 -7.53 -22.59 4.55
C HIS A 63 -7.40 -23.90 3.77
N ASP A 64 -6.29 -24.64 3.93
CA ASP A 64 -6.13 -25.96 3.31
C ASP A 64 -7.25 -26.95 3.74
N ALA A 65 -7.65 -26.93 5.02
CA ALA A 65 -8.75 -27.75 5.51
C ALA A 65 -10.12 -27.34 4.93
N GLU A 66 -10.38 -26.03 4.80
CA GLU A 66 -11.59 -25.50 4.17
C GLU A 66 -11.67 -25.87 2.68
N ILE A 67 -10.56 -25.77 1.95
CA ILE A 67 -10.47 -26.20 0.55
C ILE A 67 -10.67 -27.72 0.43
N ALA A 68 -10.06 -28.50 1.31
CA ALA A 68 -10.25 -29.96 1.34
C ALA A 68 -11.74 -30.32 1.54
N ALA A 69 -12.44 -29.63 2.44
CA ALA A 69 -13.87 -29.85 2.65
C ALA A 69 -14.72 -29.56 1.39
N ILE A 70 -14.34 -28.56 0.59
CA ILE A 70 -15.00 -28.31 -0.71
C ILE A 70 -14.71 -29.44 -1.69
N VAL A 71 -13.45 -29.88 -1.78
CA VAL A 71 -13.00 -30.89 -2.74
C VAL A 71 -13.61 -32.28 -2.41
N GLU A 72 -13.64 -32.64 -1.14
CA GLU A 72 -14.09 -33.94 -0.65
C GLU A 72 -15.63 -34.05 -0.53
N ASN A 73 -16.36 -32.97 -0.71
CA ASN A 73 -17.80 -32.96 -0.72
C ASN A 73 -18.34 -33.81 -1.89
N ASN A 74 -19.07 -34.86 -1.59
CA ASN A 74 -19.64 -35.77 -2.59
C ASN A 74 -20.97 -35.30 -3.18
N ASP A 75 -21.55 -34.21 -2.66
CA ASP A 75 -22.78 -33.65 -3.20
C ASP A 75 -22.54 -33.02 -4.56
N GLU A 76 -23.60 -32.92 -5.36
CA GLU A 76 -23.55 -32.22 -6.64
C GLU A 76 -23.03 -30.80 -6.46
N PRO A 77 -22.08 -30.32 -7.30
CA PRO A 77 -21.56 -28.96 -7.20
C PRO A 77 -22.67 -27.91 -7.41
N THR A 78 -22.82 -27.01 -6.45
CA THR A 78 -23.75 -25.88 -6.47
C THR A 78 -23.01 -24.56 -6.23
N PHE A 79 -23.70 -23.44 -6.43
CA PHE A 79 -23.15 -22.13 -6.09
C PHE A 79 -22.74 -22.07 -4.60
N GLU A 80 -23.60 -22.61 -3.71
CA GLU A 80 -23.40 -22.56 -2.25
C GLU A 80 -22.24 -23.43 -1.79
N ASN A 81 -22.19 -24.70 -2.24
CA ASN A 81 -21.20 -25.66 -1.71
C ASN A 81 -19.85 -25.62 -2.42
N VAL A 82 -19.70 -24.77 -3.47
CA VAL A 82 -18.42 -24.58 -4.17
C VAL A 82 -18.03 -23.11 -4.21
N ILE A 83 -18.83 -22.26 -4.84
CA ILE A 83 -18.43 -20.86 -5.10
C ILE A 83 -18.47 -20.02 -3.83
N LEU A 84 -19.59 -20.05 -3.12
CA LEU A 84 -19.74 -19.35 -1.85
C LEU A 84 -18.83 -19.93 -0.76
N ALA A 85 -18.66 -21.25 -0.72
CA ALA A 85 -17.74 -21.89 0.21
C ALA A 85 -16.28 -21.47 -0.06
N TYR A 86 -15.87 -21.37 -1.33
CA TYR A 86 -14.56 -20.87 -1.72
C TYR A 86 -14.39 -19.38 -1.38
N ASP A 87 -15.39 -18.54 -1.67
CA ASP A 87 -15.37 -17.10 -1.35
C ASP A 87 -15.21 -16.85 0.17
N ASN A 88 -15.83 -17.69 0.98
CA ASN A 88 -15.76 -17.63 2.45
C ASN A 88 -14.51 -18.28 3.06
N SER A 89 -13.69 -19.00 2.28
CA SER A 89 -12.51 -19.70 2.79
C SER A 89 -11.33 -18.74 3.04
N GLY A 90 -10.38 -19.14 3.88
CA GLY A 90 -9.12 -18.44 4.14
C GLY A 90 -9.26 -17.11 4.88
N GLN A 91 -10.32 -16.87 5.63
CA GLN A 91 -10.59 -15.57 6.28
C GLN A 91 -9.48 -15.14 7.24
N MET A 92 -9.01 -16.06 8.10
CA MET A 92 -7.92 -15.75 9.03
C MET A 92 -6.63 -15.37 8.30
N LEU A 93 -6.32 -16.10 7.23
CA LEU A 93 -5.14 -15.84 6.41
C LEU A 93 -5.23 -14.47 5.74
N ALA A 94 -6.38 -14.15 5.14
CA ALA A 94 -6.63 -12.88 4.49
C ALA A 94 -6.51 -11.69 5.47
N GLN A 95 -7.14 -11.79 6.64
CA GLN A 95 -7.07 -10.77 7.68
C GLN A 95 -5.63 -10.55 8.18
N THR A 96 -4.88 -11.63 8.44
CA THR A 96 -3.48 -11.55 8.85
C THR A 96 -2.63 -10.87 7.76
N ARG A 97 -2.86 -11.23 6.50
CA ARG A 97 -2.15 -10.70 5.34
C ARG A 97 -2.40 -9.21 5.16
N LEU A 98 -3.64 -8.74 5.21
CA LEU A 98 -3.99 -7.33 5.08
C LEU A 98 -3.27 -6.47 6.13
N VAL A 99 -3.32 -6.87 7.40
CA VAL A 99 -2.62 -6.15 8.47
C VAL A 99 -1.11 -6.17 8.25
N PHE A 100 -0.55 -7.32 7.87
CA PHE A 100 0.89 -7.46 7.62
C PHE A 100 1.37 -6.57 6.48
N GLU A 101 0.71 -6.61 5.33
CA GLU A 101 1.09 -5.84 4.14
C GLU A 101 1.00 -4.33 4.39
N MET A 102 -0.07 -3.88 5.05
CA MET A 102 -0.21 -2.48 5.44
C MET A 102 0.92 -2.03 6.38
N LEU A 103 1.26 -2.83 7.40
CA LEU A 103 2.35 -2.52 8.32
C LEU A 103 3.73 -2.62 7.67
N CYS A 104 3.95 -3.53 6.71
CA CYS A 104 5.18 -3.56 5.93
C CYS A 104 5.40 -2.26 5.13
N GLY A 105 4.33 -1.63 4.67
CA GLY A 105 4.39 -0.32 4.02
C GLY A 105 4.53 0.85 4.99
N ALA A 106 3.78 0.83 6.10
CA ALA A 106 3.62 1.99 6.98
C ALA A 106 4.55 1.99 8.20
N GLU A 107 4.96 0.84 8.74
CA GLU A 107 5.71 0.73 10.00
C GLU A 107 6.63 -0.49 10.02
N THR A 108 7.44 -0.65 8.97
CA THR A 108 8.36 -1.78 8.86
C THR A 108 9.60 -1.63 9.76
N ASN A 109 10.23 -2.76 10.04
CA ASN A 109 11.53 -2.86 10.71
C ASN A 109 12.27 -4.10 10.19
N GLU A 110 13.55 -4.28 10.57
CA GLU A 110 14.38 -5.40 10.14
C GLU A 110 13.69 -6.77 10.36
N ARG A 111 12.99 -6.94 11.48
CA ARG A 111 12.27 -8.20 11.77
C ARG A 111 11.08 -8.40 10.84
N MET A 112 10.30 -7.35 10.57
CA MET A 112 9.18 -7.38 9.62
C MET A 112 9.66 -7.68 8.21
N GLN A 113 10.77 -7.08 7.78
CA GLN A 113 11.38 -7.34 6.47
C GLN A 113 11.83 -8.80 6.33
N ALA A 114 12.49 -9.35 7.37
CA ALA A 114 12.87 -10.75 7.37
C ALA A 114 11.65 -11.70 7.29
N ILE A 115 10.55 -11.36 7.99
CA ILE A 115 9.31 -12.11 7.90
C ILE A 115 8.69 -11.97 6.49
N GLN A 116 8.77 -10.80 5.88
CA GLN A 116 8.27 -10.57 4.53
C GLN A 116 9.02 -11.44 3.49
N GLU A 117 10.34 -11.50 3.59
CA GLU A 117 11.18 -12.36 2.73
C GLU A 117 10.84 -13.85 2.89
N GLU A 118 10.49 -14.30 4.08
CA GLU A 118 10.13 -15.68 4.37
C GLU A 118 8.67 -16.01 4.01
N ALA A 119 7.73 -15.16 4.44
CA ALA A 119 6.29 -15.43 4.35
C ALA A 119 5.72 -15.28 2.93
N LEU A 120 6.10 -14.24 2.18
CA LEU A 120 5.45 -13.96 0.90
C LEU A 120 5.66 -15.08 -0.14
N PRO A 121 6.84 -15.73 -0.28
CA PRO A 121 6.99 -16.91 -1.12
C PRO A 121 6.11 -18.09 -0.66
N LEU A 122 5.96 -18.32 0.65
CA LEU A 122 5.09 -19.38 1.20
C LEU A 122 3.61 -19.10 0.89
N LEU A 123 3.17 -17.86 1.05
CA LEU A 123 1.82 -17.42 0.70
C LEU A 123 1.53 -17.54 -0.80
N SER A 124 2.51 -17.19 -1.65
CA SER A 124 2.44 -17.38 -3.11
C SER A 124 2.28 -18.86 -3.45
N ALA A 125 3.12 -19.72 -2.90
CA ALA A 125 3.05 -21.17 -3.11
C ALA A 125 1.73 -21.77 -2.59
N HIS A 126 1.21 -21.28 -1.46
CA HIS A 126 -0.09 -21.68 -0.92
C HIS A 126 -1.23 -21.31 -1.87
N ASN A 127 -1.25 -20.08 -2.37
CA ASN A 127 -2.25 -19.62 -3.33
C ASN A 127 -2.20 -20.44 -4.64
N ASP A 128 -0.99 -20.74 -5.14
CA ASP A 128 -0.82 -21.56 -6.33
C ASP A 128 -1.32 -23.00 -6.13
N ARG A 129 -1.10 -23.62 -4.94
CA ARG A 129 -1.65 -24.95 -4.64
C ARG A 129 -3.17 -24.97 -4.74
N ILE A 130 -3.84 -23.90 -4.33
CA ILE A 130 -5.31 -23.79 -4.40
C ILE A 130 -5.77 -23.56 -5.83
N LEU A 131 -5.23 -22.55 -6.52
CA LEU A 131 -5.69 -22.17 -7.85
C LEU A 131 -5.31 -23.18 -8.96
N LEU A 132 -4.28 -24.01 -8.73
CA LEU A 132 -3.88 -25.09 -9.64
C LEU A 132 -4.44 -26.45 -9.22
N ASN A 133 -5.27 -26.51 -8.16
CA ASN A 133 -5.92 -27.75 -7.71
C ASN A 133 -6.96 -28.21 -8.73
N GLU A 134 -6.70 -29.35 -9.36
CA GLU A 134 -7.55 -29.90 -10.43
C GLU A 134 -8.94 -30.31 -9.96
N GLN A 135 -9.05 -30.85 -8.74
CA GLN A 135 -10.32 -31.30 -8.19
C GLN A 135 -11.20 -30.10 -7.82
N LEU A 136 -10.63 -29.07 -7.20
CA LEU A 136 -11.33 -27.83 -6.90
C LEU A 136 -11.80 -27.14 -8.19
N PHE A 137 -10.89 -27.00 -9.18
CA PHE A 137 -11.25 -26.40 -10.47
C PHE A 137 -12.35 -27.21 -11.20
N ALA A 138 -12.32 -28.53 -11.15
CA ALA A 138 -13.37 -29.36 -11.74
C ALA A 138 -14.75 -29.05 -11.13
N ARG A 139 -14.83 -28.84 -9.80
CA ARG A 139 -16.08 -28.45 -9.12
C ARG A 139 -16.52 -27.03 -9.51
N VAL A 140 -15.58 -26.05 -9.53
CA VAL A 140 -15.87 -24.68 -9.99
C VAL A 140 -16.40 -24.69 -11.42
N LYS A 141 -15.74 -25.44 -12.32
CA LYS A 141 -16.14 -25.57 -13.72
C LYS A 141 -17.52 -26.22 -13.87
N ALA A 142 -17.84 -27.23 -13.07
CA ALA A 142 -19.14 -27.89 -13.10
C ALA A 142 -20.29 -26.93 -12.74
N VAL A 143 -20.09 -26.01 -11.79
CA VAL A 143 -21.05 -24.94 -11.48
C VAL A 143 -21.11 -23.92 -12.64
N TYR A 144 -19.95 -23.51 -13.14
CA TYR A 144 -19.85 -22.53 -14.23
C TYR A 144 -20.54 -23.00 -15.54
N ASP A 145 -20.34 -24.25 -15.92
CA ASP A 145 -20.94 -24.81 -17.13
C ASP A 145 -22.48 -24.81 -17.09
N ARG A 146 -23.06 -24.89 -15.90
CA ARG A 146 -24.52 -24.89 -15.66
C ARG A 146 -25.09 -23.51 -15.30
N ARG A 147 -24.28 -22.44 -15.33
CA ARG A 147 -24.65 -21.10 -14.85
C ARG A 147 -25.97 -20.55 -15.39
N ALA A 148 -26.35 -20.91 -16.63
CA ALA A 148 -27.61 -20.48 -17.23
C ALA A 148 -28.86 -21.16 -16.62
N GLU A 149 -28.68 -22.29 -15.91
CA GLU A 149 -29.75 -23.09 -15.34
C GLU A 149 -29.97 -22.80 -13.83
N LEU A 150 -28.99 -22.14 -13.18
CA LEU A 150 -28.96 -22.00 -11.72
C LEU A 150 -29.85 -20.87 -11.17
N GLY A 151 -30.36 -19.97 -12.03
CA GLY A 151 -31.22 -18.85 -11.60
C GLY A 151 -30.50 -17.86 -10.65
N LEU A 152 -29.19 -17.69 -10.81
CA LEU A 152 -28.36 -16.81 -9.98
C LEU A 152 -28.75 -15.34 -10.16
N ASP A 153 -28.67 -14.56 -9.07
CA ASP A 153 -28.77 -13.12 -9.15
C ASP A 153 -27.52 -12.48 -9.81
N ALA A 154 -27.51 -11.15 -9.98
CA ALA A 154 -26.43 -10.45 -10.67
C ALA A 154 -25.09 -10.58 -9.95
N GLU A 155 -25.05 -10.46 -8.60
CA GLU A 155 -23.82 -10.58 -7.82
C GLU A 155 -23.31 -12.02 -7.80
N GLN A 156 -24.20 -13.01 -7.66
CA GLN A 156 -23.86 -14.43 -7.72
C GLN A 156 -23.26 -14.80 -9.09
N SER A 157 -23.90 -14.31 -10.18
CA SER A 157 -23.44 -14.54 -11.54
C SER A 157 -22.05 -13.92 -11.76
N ARG A 158 -21.82 -12.70 -11.24
CA ARG A 158 -20.53 -12.02 -11.34
C ARG A 158 -19.45 -12.73 -10.51
N LEU A 159 -19.76 -13.17 -9.29
CA LEU A 159 -18.83 -13.92 -8.45
C LEU A 159 -18.42 -15.24 -9.11
N LEU A 160 -19.38 -15.98 -9.66
CA LEU A 160 -19.10 -17.22 -10.37
C LEU A 160 -18.20 -16.98 -11.58
N GLN A 161 -18.47 -15.93 -12.37
CA GLN A 161 -17.65 -15.56 -13.51
C GLN A 161 -16.22 -15.20 -13.07
N LYS A 162 -16.07 -14.26 -12.12
CA LYS A 162 -14.75 -13.84 -11.60
C LYS A 162 -13.97 -15.03 -11.00
N THR A 163 -14.65 -15.91 -10.27
CA THR A 163 -14.02 -17.11 -9.69
C THR A 163 -13.49 -18.04 -10.79
N TYR A 164 -14.31 -18.35 -11.79
CA TYR A 164 -13.89 -19.20 -12.91
C TYR A 164 -12.70 -18.58 -13.68
N ASP A 165 -12.82 -17.30 -14.02
CA ASP A 165 -11.77 -16.57 -14.76
C ASP A 165 -10.46 -16.52 -13.95
N ARG A 166 -10.52 -16.33 -12.63
CA ARG A 166 -9.37 -16.35 -11.74
C ARG A 166 -8.61 -17.68 -11.83
N PHE A 167 -9.32 -18.83 -11.78
CA PHE A 167 -8.69 -20.14 -11.93
C PHE A 167 -8.06 -20.31 -13.31
N VAL A 168 -8.76 -19.96 -14.37
CA VAL A 168 -8.25 -20.07 -15.75
C VAL A 168 -7.02 -19.20 -15.96
N ARG A 169 -7.09 -17.94 -15.56
CA ARG A 169 -5.97 -16.97 -15.65
C ARG A 169 -4.78 -17.34 -14.78
N SER A 170 -5.02 -18.09 -13.69
CA SER A 170 -3.96 -18.62 -12.83
C SER A 170 -3.39 -19.96 -13.32
N GLY A 171 -3.80 -20.45 -14.51
CA GLY A 171 -3.21 -21.62 -15.15
C GLY A 171 -3.88 -22.96 -14.83
N ALA A 172 -5.14 -22.98 -14.35
CA ALA A 172 -5.85 -24.22 -14.04
C ALA A 172 -5.95 -25.19 -15.25
N LEU A 173 -5.96 -24.66 -16.48
CA LEU A 173 -6.03 -25.43 -17.71
C LEU A 173 -4.67 -25.94 -18.25
N LEU A 174 -3.57 -25.57 -17.64
CA LEU A 174 -2.22 -25.99 -18.02
C LEU A 174 -2.01 -27.48 -17.71
N ASP A 175 -1.08 -28.10 -18.45
CA ASP A 175 -0.62 -29.43 -18.12
C ASP A 175 0.24 -29.47 -16.84
N PRO A 176 0.51 -30.63 -16.24
CA PRO A 176 1.24 -30.72 -14.96
C PRO A 176 2.66 -30.15 -15.01
N ALA A 177 3.37 -30.24 -16.13
CA ALA A 177 4.73 -29.69 -16.26
C ALA A 177 4.70 -28.18 -16.35
N GLN A 178 3.73 -27.62 -17.08
CA GLN A 178 3.48 -26.18 -17.19
C GLN A 178 3.03 -25.59 -15.86
N LYS A 179 2.13 -26.27 -15.12
CA LYS A 179 1.72 -25.85 -13.77
C LYS A 179 2.90 -25.74 -12.82
N LYS A 180 3.77 -26.76 -12.81
CA LYS A 180 4.98 -26.74 -11.99
C LYS A 180 5.88 -25.55 -12.35
N ARG A 181 6.10 -25.31 -13.65
CA ARG A 181 6.93 -24.18 -14.10
C ARG A 181 6.31 -22.84 -13.70
N LEU A 182 5.00 -22.70 -13.79
CA LEU A 182 4.27 -21.49 -13.37
C LEU A 182 4.44 -21.22 -11.87
N GLN A 183 4.37 -22.25 -11.02
CA GLN A 183 4.63 -22.13 -9.57
C GLN A 183 6.05 -21.63 -9.30
N GLU A 184 7.07 -22.20 -9.98
CA GLU A 184 8.45 -21.73 -9.87
C GLU A 184 8.59 -20.25 -10.25
N ILE A 185 7.96 -19.85 -11.36
CA ILE A 185 7.95 -18.44 -11.82
C ILE A 185 7.29 -17.52 -10.79
N ASN A 186 6.14 -17.89 -10.23
CA ASN A 186 5.42 -17.07 -9.25
C ASN A 186 6.25 -16.90 -7.96
N GLU A 187 6.90 -17.96 -7.48
CA GLU A 187 7.78 -17.92 -6.32
C GLU A 187 9.00 -17.01 -6.56
N GLU A 188 9.65 -17.15 -7.73
CA GLU A 188 10.77 -16.29 -8.12
C GLU A 188 10.35 -14.82 -8.25
N LEU A 189 9.20 -14.52 -8.89
CA LEU A 189 8.65 -13.17 -9.00
C LEU A 189 8.40 -12.54 -7.63
N THR A 190 7.86 -13.31 -6.69
CA THR A 190 7.64 -12.84 -5.32
C THR A 190 8.94 -12.45 -4.64
N ARG A 191 9.98 -13.31 -4.72
CA ARG A 191 11.31 -13.00 -4.14
C ARG A 191 11.96 -11.78 -4.77
N VAL A 192 11.87 -11.65 -6.09
CA VAL A 192 12.40 -10.49 -6.82
C VAL A 192 11.71 -9.20 -6.38
N ALA A 193 10.37 -9.21 -6.26
CA ALA A 193 9.59 -8.05 -5.84
C ALA A 193 9.94 -7.61 -4.41
N VAL A 194 10.01 -8.55 -3.46
CA VAL A 194 10.38 -8.26 -2.07
C VAL A 194 11.79 -7.66 -2.00
N ARG A 195 12.76 -8.28 -2.66
CA ARG A 195 14.13 -7.79 -2.66
C ARG A 195 14.26 -6.41 -3.28
N PHE A 196 13.55 -6.16 -4.39
CA PHE A 196 13.50 -4.84 -5.04
C PHE A 196 13.02 -3.76 -4.08
N GLY A 197 11.92 -3.99 -3.38
CA GLY A 197 11.34 -3.05 -2.42
C GLY A 197 12.25 -2.79 -1.22
N SER A 198 12.84 -3.83 -0.64
CA SER A 198 13.79 -3.73 0.49
C SER A 198 15.04 -2.93 0.12
N ASN A 199 15.61 -3.17 -1.06
CA ASN A 199 16.75 -2.40 -1.55
C ASN A 199 16.41 -0.91 -1.72
N LEU A 200 15.24 -0.60 -2.29
CA LEU A 200 14.80 0.78 -2.50
C LEU A 200 14.57 1.52 -1.18
N LEU A 201 13.99 0.85 -0.18
CA LEU A 201 13.80 1.43 1.15
C LEU A 201 15.14 1.72 1.82
N ALA A 202 16.08 0.78 1.76
CA ALA A 202 17.43 0.96 2.31
C ALA A 202 18.16 2.14 1.65
N GLU A 203 18.12 2.24 0.33
CA GLU A 203 18.75 3.33 -0.44
C GLU A 203 18.18 4.70 -0.07
N ASN A 204 16.85 4.81 0.05
CA ASN A 204 16.19 6.03 0.48
C ASN A 204 16.63 6.50 1.87
N ASN A 205 16.91 5.57 2.78
CA ASN A 205 17.32 5.87 4.15
C ASN A 205 18.82 6.14 4.28
N ASN A 206 19.65 5.59 3.40
CA ASN A 206 21.11 5.67 3.49
C ASN A 206 21.69 6.97 2.93
N PHE A 207 21.03 7.57 1.91
CA PHE A 207 21.55 8.79 1.28
C PHE A 207 21.25 10.04 2.08
N VAL A 208 22.26 10.90 2.21
CA VAL A 208 22.13 12.25 2.74
C VAL A 208 23.03 13.23 1.95
N LEU A 209 22.49 14.39 1.60
CA LEU A 209 23.25 15.56 1.17
C LEU A 209 23.48 16.45 2.40
N GLU A 210 24.74 16.58 2.83
CA GLU A 210 25.12 17.39 3.98
C GLU A 210 25.68 18.74 3.53
N ILE A 211 25.09 19.83 4.03
CA ILE A 211 25.55 21.20 3.79
C ILE A 211 26.11 21.78 5.09
N SER A 212 27.31 22.35 5.03
CA SER A 212 28.01 22.96 6.15
C SER A 212 28.14 24.48 6.01
N ASP A 213 28.10 25.03 4.79
CA ASP A 213 28.16 26.46 4.53
C ASP A 213 26.76 27.04 4.33
N GLU A 214 26.39 28.02 5.13
CA GLU A 214 25.09 28.69 5.02
C GLU A 214 24.90 29.37 3.63
N ALA A 215 25.98 29.75 2.97
CA ALA A 215 25.91 30.31 1.60
C ALA A 215 25.38 29.30 0.56
N ASP A 216 25.46 27.99 0.85
CA ASP A 216 24.93 26.93 -0.02
C ASP A 216 23.43 26.68 0.17
N LEU A 217 22.81 27.36 1.13
CA LEU A 217 21.36 27.34 1.36
C LEU A 217 20.63 28.46 0.60
N ASP A 218 21.35 29.22 -0.25
CA ASP A 218 20.76 30.33 -0.98
C ASP A 218 19.56 29.87 -1.83
N GLY A 219 18.47 30.65 -1.76
CA GLY A 219 17.19 30.39 -2.41
C GLY A 219 16.22 29.51 -1.59
N LEU A 220 16.71 28.72 -0.63
CA LEU A 220 15.85 27.83 0.16
C LEU A 220 14.98 28.61 1.16
N PRO A 221 13.66 28.34 1.23
CA PRO A 221 12.76 28.89 2.25
C PRO A 221 13.19 28.55 3.69
N ALA A 222 12.81 29.42 4.64
CA ALA A 222 13.17 29.23 6.05
C ALA A 222 12.70 27.88 6.62
N GLY A 223 11.46 27.49 6.36
CA GLY A 223 10.92 26.19 6.81
C GLY A 223 11.68 24.99 6.26
N VAL A 224 12.17 25.06 5.03
CA VAL A 224 13.00 24.00 4.42
C VAL A 224 14.36 23.90 5.10
N ARG A 225 14.97 25.07 5.43
CA ARG A 225 16.25 25.12 6.18
C ARG A 225 16.08 24.60 7.61
N ASP A 226 14.98 24.94 8.28
CA ASP A 226 14.69 24.47 9.64
C ASP A 226 14.50 22.97 9.68
N ALA A 227 13.71 22.39 8.75
CA ALA A 227 13.54 20.95 8.63
C ALA A 227 14.87 20.22 8.34
N ALA A 228 15.73 20.80 7.50
CA ALA A 228 17.04 20.23 7.21
C ALA A 228 17.99 20.28 8.43
N ARG A 229 17.88 21.32 9.27
CA ARG A 229 18.62 21.43 10.54
C ARG A 229 18.14 20.41 11.57
N GLU A 230 16.83 20.30 11.76
CA GLU A 230 16.24 19.28 12.64
C GLU A 230 16.68 17.87 12.22
N LYS A 231 16.67 17.58 10.90
CA LYS A 231 17.16 16.30 10.37
C LYS A 231 18.65 16.08 10.64
N ALA A 232 19.48 17.12 10.56
CA ALA A 232 20.89 17.03 10.91
C ALA A 232 21.07 16.69 12.40
N ASP A 233 20.29 17.31 13.28
CA ASP A 233 20.32 17.04 14.72
C ASP A 233 19.88 15.60 15.06
N GLU A 234 18.81 15.10 14.42
CA GLU A 234 18.38 13.69 14.53
C GLU A 234 19.49 12.70 14.18
N LEU A 235 20.30 13.03 13.16
CA LEU A 235 21.40 12.19 12.68
C LEU A 235 22.72 12.44 13.42
N GLY A 236 22.71 13.26 14.50
CA GLY A 236 23.91 13.60 15.27
C GLY A 236 24.91 14.48 14.52
N ARG A 237 24.46 15.25 13.52
CA ARG A 237 25.26 16.13 12.65
C ARG A 237 25.01 17.62 12.97
N GLY A 238 24.86 17.96 14.26
CA GLY A 238 24.54 19.32 14.73
C GLY A 238 25.42 20.40 14.10
N GLY A 239 24.83 21.55 13.84
CA GLY A 239 25.48 22.69 13.17
C GLY A 239 25.56 22.61 11.65
N LYS A 240 24.90 21.63 11.03
CA LYS A 240 24.79 21.42 9.59
C LYS A 240 23.33 21.39 9.14
N TRP A 241 23.10 21.20 7.85
CA TRP A 241 21.80 20.94 7.24
C TRP A 241 21.88 19.65 6.43
N VAL A 242 20.87 18.80 6.60
CA VAL A 242 20.80 17.49 5.92
C VAL A 242 19.55 17.41 5.06
N PHE A 243 19.76 17.14 3.78
CA PHE A 243 18.70 16.86 2.81
C PHE A 243 18.73 15.37 2.44
N THR A 244 17.55 14.78 2.25
CA THR A 244 17.38 13.36 1.99
C THR A 244 16.64 13.13 0.67
N LEU A 245 16.51 11.86 0.24
CA LEU A 245 15.74 11.49 -0.94
C LEU A 245 14.21 11.39 -0.69
N HIS A 246 13.75 11.68 0.53
CA HIS A 246 12.31 11.77 0.79
C HIS A 246 11.72 13.01 0.13
N LYS A 247 10.56 12.88 -0.51
CA LYS A 247 9.94 13.95 -1.30
C LYS A 247 9.82 15.30 -0.59
N PRO A 248 9.43 15.38 0.71
CA PRO A 248 9.37 16.67 1.42
C PRO A 248 10.71 17.39 1.60
N SER A 249 11.83 16.66 1.50
CA SER A 249 13.18 17.23 1.50
C SER A 249 13.69 17.49 0.09
N LEU A 250 13.51 16.52 -0.81
CA LEU A 250 13.99 16.52 -2.19
C LEU A 250 13.34 17.63 -3.04
N ILE A 251 12.01 17.64 -3.11
CA ILE A 251 11.29 18.51 -4.05
C ILE A 251 11.49 20.00 -3.72
N PRO A 252 11.34 20.46 -2.46
CA PRO A 252 11.63 21.86 -2.13
C PRO A 252 13.08 22.26 -2.41
N PHE A 253 14.05 21.35 -2.21
CA PHE A 253 15.43 21.63 -2.56
C PHE A 253 15.62 21.84 -4.06
N LEU A 254 15.08 20.96 -4.90
CA LEU A 254 15.14 21.07 -6.36
C LEU A 254 14.38 22.29 -6.88
N THR A 255 13.32 22.72 -6.19
CA THR A 255 12.48 23.87 -6.56
C THR A 255 13.16 25.20 -6.24
N TYR A 256 13.78 25.32 -5.07
CA TYR A 256 14.19 26.62 -4.55
C TYR A 256 15.70 26.86 -4.47
N SER A 257 16.54 25.81 -4.36
CA SER A 257 17.98 26.00 -4.25
C SER A 257 18.56 26.71 -5.49
N SER A 258 19.23 27.86 -5.31
CA SER A 258 19.95 28.52 -6.38
C SER A 258 21.23 27.78 -6.83
N LYS A 259 21.69 26.82 -5.99
CA LYS A 259 22.92 26.05 -6.21
C LYS A 259 22.71 24.90 -7.19
N ARG A 260 22.88 25.19 -8.47
CA ARG A 260 22.65 24.22 -9.57
C ARG A 260 23.42 22.92 -9.38
N ALA A 261 24.68 22.98 -8.93
CA ALA A 261 25.48 21.77 -8.69
C ALA A 261 24.93 20.87 -7.59
N LEU A 262 24.37 21.47 -6.52
CA LEU A 262 23.73 20.69 -5.45
C LEU A 262 22.37 20.12 -5.88
N ARG A 263 21.61 20.83 -6.73
CA ARG A 263 20.41 20.26 -7.37
C ARG A 263 20.78 19.07 -8.24
N GLU A 264 21.84 19.16 -9.05
CA GLU A 264 22.36 18.06 -9.86
C GLU A 264 22.73 16.85 -9.00
N GLU A 265 23.49 17.05 -7.92
CA GLU A 265 23.90 16.00 -6.99
C GLU A 265 22.71 15.26 -6.40
N LEU A 266 21.76 16.00 -5.82
CA LEU A 266 20.58 15.44 -5.16
C LEU A 266 19.65 14.76 -6.19
N TYR A 267 19.44 15.35 -7.36
CA TYR A 267 18.65 14.78 -8.44
C TYR A 267 19.24 13.46 -8.95
N LYS A 268 20.56 13.46 -9.23
CA LYS A 268 21.24 12.24 -9.67
C LYS A 268 21.23 11.15 -8.62
N ALA A 269 21.38 11.49 -7.35
CA ALA A 269 21.24 10.52 -6.27
C ALA A 269 19.85 9.89 -6.24
N TYR A 270 18.79 10.68 -6.43
CA TYR A 270 17.42 10.18 -6.49
C TYR A 270 17.18 9.26 -7.68
N LEU A 271 17.64 9.61 -8.88
CA LEU A 271 17.44 8.81 -10.09
C LEU A 271 18.30 7.54 -10.13
N ASN A 272 19.48 7.57 -9.50
CA ASN A 272 20.39 6.43 -9.48
C ASN A 272 20.18 5.49 -8.29
N ARG A 273 19.10 5.63 -7.54
CA ARG A 273 18.79 4.69 -6.46
C ARG A 273 18.82 3.26 -6.97
N CYS A 274 19.47 2.39 -6.20
CA CYS A 274 19.65 0.97 -6.53
C CYS A 274 20.34 0.73 -7.88
N ASN A 275 21.27 1.62 -8.28
CA ASN A 275 22.00 1.55 -9.55
C ASN A 275 23.52 1.74 -9.37
N HIS A 276 24.09 1.31 -8.24
CA HIS A 276 25.49 1.58 -7.87
C HIS A 276 26.41 0.35 -8.04
N GLY A 277 25.89 -0.82 -8.37
CA GLY A 277 26.66 -2.07 -8.44
C GLY A 277 27.04 -2.61 -7.06
N ASP A 278 26.35 -2.20 -6.02
CA ASP A 278 26.50 -2.63 -4.64
C ASP A 278 25.44 -3.67 -4.22
N GLN A 279 25.31 -3.92 -2.91
CA GLN A 279 24.37 -4.88 -2.36
C GLN A 279 22.89 -4.51 -2.54
N TYR A 280 22.58 -3.24 -2.86
CA TYR A 280 21.24 -2.70 -3.09
C TYR A 280 20.91 -2.53 -4.58
N ASP A 281 21.78 -2.98 -5.48
CA ASP A 281 21.59 -2.81 -6.93
C ASP A 281 20.40 -3.65 -7.45
N ASN A 282 19.47 -2.98 -8.13
CA ASN A 282 18.25 -3.60 -8.65
C ASN A 282 18.29 -3.95 -10.15
N LYS A 283 19.38 -3.67 -10.87
CA LYS A 283 19.45 -3.91 -12.34
C LYS A 283 19.18 -5.37 -12.72
N GLN A 284 19.79 -6.30 -11.99
CA GLN A 284 19.56 -7.74 -12.25
C GLN A 284 18.13 -8.15 -11.90
N LEU A 285 17.58 -7.61 -10.79
CA LEU A 285 16.20 -7.88 -10.39
C LEU A 285 15.19 -7.40 -11.44
N ILE A 286 15.43 -6.23 -12.08
CA ILE A 286 14.60 -5.73 -13.19
C ILE A 286 14.65 -6.71 -14.37
N ASN A 287 15.85 -7.17 -14.76
CA ASN A 287 16.00 -8.14 -15.86
C ASN A 287 15.26 -9.45 -15.56
N ASP A 288 15.41 -9.97 -14.34
CA ASP A 288 14.71 -11.18 -13.91
C ASP A 288 13.18 -10.97 -13.89
N PHE A 289 12.72 -9.82 -13.44
CA PHE A 289 11.29 -9.47 -13.44
C PHE A 289 10.70 -9.49 -14.86
N ILE A 290 11.37 -8.86 -15.83
CA ILE A 290 10.93 -8.80 -17.22
C ILE A 290 10.93 -10.22 -17.83
N ARG A 291 12.01 -10.98 -17.65
CA ARG A 291 12.14 -12.34 -18.15
C ARG A 291 11.02 -13.26 -17.61
N LEU A 292 10.82 -13.26 -16.29
CA LEU A 292 9.83 -14.11 -15.64
C LEU A 292 8.40 -13.72 -16.01
N ARG A 293 8.07 -12.43 -16.08
CA ARG A 293 6.75 -11.95 -16.52
C ARG A 293 6.48 -12.33 -17.98
N THR A 294 7.47 -12.22 -18.86
CA THR A 294 7.35 -12.63 -20.26
C THR A 294 7.10 -14.13 -20.38
N GLU A 295 7.89 -14.95 -19.65
CA GLU A 295 7.71 -16.40 -19.62
C GLU A 295 6.32 -16.80 -19.08
N LYS A 296 5.87 -16.17 -17.99
CA LYS A 296 4.53 -16.36 -17.42
C LYS A 296 3.43 -16.10 -18.44
N ALA A 297 3.50 -14.96 -19.14
CA ALA A 297 2.51 -14.59 -20.14
C ALA A 297 2.44 -15.61 -21.28
N HIS A 298 3.59 -16.01 -21.82
CA HIS A 298 3.65 -17.02 -22.89
C HIS A 298 3.12 -18.37 -22.42
N LEU A 299 3.46 -18.78 -21.20
CA LEU A 299 2.98 -20.04 -20.62
C LEU A 299 1.44 -20.06 -20.52
N LEU A 300 0.84 -18.90 -20.19
CA LEU A 300 -0.61 -18.72 -20.09
C LEU A 300 -1.29 -18.42 -21.44
N GLY A 301 -0.53 -18.45 -22.56
CA GLY A 301 -1.07 -18.27 -23.91
C GLY A 301 -1.22 -16.83 -24.39
N TYR A 302 -0.63 -15.87 -23.68
CA TYR A 302 -0.66 -14.45 -24.06
C TYR A 302 0.62 -14.04 -24.81
N PRO A 303 0.51 -13.12 -25.80
CA PRO A 303 1.68 -12.69 -26.58
C PRO A 303 2.65 -11.80 -25.81
N SER A 304 2.22 -11.19 -24.71
CA SER A 304 3.03 -10.35 -23.82
C SER A 304 2.42 -10.28 -22.42
N TYR A 305 3.21 -9.85 -21.45
CA TYR A 305 2.70 -9.63 -20.08
C TYR A 305 1.65 -8.50 -20.03
N ALA A 306 1.82 -7.45 -20.84
CA ALA A 306 0.80 -6.40 -20.98
C ALA A 306 -0.53 -6.96 -21.48
N ALA A 307 -0.51 -7.84 -22.50
CA ALA A 307 -1.74 -8.48 -22.99
C ALA A 307 -2.39 -9.37 -21.90
N TYR A 308 -1.59 -10.07 -21.08
CA TYR A 308 -2.10 -10.86 -19.97
C TYR A 308 -2.80 -9.97 -18.91
N VAL A 309 -2.20 -8.86 -18.52
CA VAL A 309 -2.77 -7.95 -17.52
C VAL A 309 -4.05 -7.29 -18.07
N VAL A 310 -3.95 -6.62 -19.20
CA VAL A 310 -5.03 -5.81 -19.78
C VAL A 310 -6.28 -6.64 -20.15
N ALA A 311 -6.13 -7.94 -20.38
CA ALA A 311 -7.27 -8.82 -20.67
C ALA A 311 -8.31 -8.91 -19.52
N ASP A 312 -7.96 -8.51 -18.30
CA ASP A 312 -8.83 -8.49 -17.11
C ASP A 312 -9.22 -7.06 -16.70
N GLU A 313 -8.85 -6.07 -17.47
CA GLU A 313 -9.13 -4.66 -17.25
C GLU A 313 -10.25 -4.17 -18.16
N MET A 314 -10.79 -2.96 -17.89
CA MET A 314 -11.84 -2.35 -18.73
C MET A 314 -11.37 -2.12 -20.18
N ALA A 315 -10.09 -1.79 -20.38
CA ALA A 315 -9.50 -1.61 -21.70
C ALA A 315 -9.52 -2.89 -22.54
N GLY A 316 -9.45 -4.07 -21.92
CA GLY A 316 -9.57 -5.39 -22.54
C GLY A 316 -8.47 -5.77 -23.52
N THR A 317 -7.86 -4.82 -24.24
CA THR A 317 -6.78 -5.05 -25.20
C THR A 317 -5.70 -3.99 -25.16
N VAL A 318 -4.47 -4.40 -25.46
CA VAL A 318 -3.31 -3.48 -25.59
C VAL A 318 -3.57 -2.41 -26.66
N SER A 319 -4.28 -2.76 -27.75
CA SER A 319 -4.63 -1.80 -28.80
C SER A 319 -5.53 -0.67 -28.29
N ASN A 320 -6.48 -0.96 -27.42
CA ASN A 320 -7.35 0.05 -26.82
C ASN A 320 -6.55 1.00 -25.91
N VAL A 321 -5.58 0.47 -25.14
CA VAL A 321 -4.67 1.27 -24.32
C VAL A 321 -3.87 2.24 -25.19
N TYR A 322 -3.21 1.76 -26.26
CA TYR A 322 -2.45 2.63 -27.16
C TYR A 322 -3.34 3.64 -27.89
N SER A 323 -4.56 3.25 -28.29
CA SER A 323 -5.51 4.18 -28.93
C SER A 323 -5.82 5.40 -28.05
N LEU A 324 -5.91 5.23 -26.74
CA LEU A 324 -6.07 6.35 -25.79
C LEU A 324 -4.77 7.13 -25.59
N LEU A 325 -3.67 6.41 -25.36
CA LEU A 325 -2.36 7.04 -25.07
C LEU A 325 -1.88 7.88 -26.25
N ASP A 326 -2.03 7.43 -27.50
CA ASP A 326 -1.61 8.17 -28.68
C ASP A 326 -2.38 9.49 -28.86
N GLN A 327 -3.69 9.50 -28.48
CA GLN A 327 -4.48 10.74 -28.51
C GLN A 327 -4.01 11.79 -27.51
N VAL A 328 -3.43 11.36 -26.39
CA VAL A 328 -2.94 12.25 -25.33
C VAL A 328 -1.47 12.62 -25.56
N TRP A 329 -0.67 11.69 -26.06
CA TRP A 329 0.78 11.82 -26.17
C TRP A 329 1.24 12.97 -27.08
N GLU A 330 0.68 13.05 -28.30
CA GLU A 330 1.10 14.10 -29.25
C GLU A 330 0.85 15.52 -28.76
N PRO A 331 -0.36 15.89 -28.27
CA PRO A 331 -0.59 17.21 -27.70
C PRO A 331 0.22 17.48 -26.44
N ALA A 332 0.42 16.47 -25.58
CA ALA A 332 1.22 16.60 -24.36
C ALA A 332 2.70 16.87 -24.68
N LEU A 333 3.28 16.14 -25.64
CA LEU A 333 4.67 16.35 -26.07
C LEU A 333 4.90 17.73 -26.66
N LYS A 334 3.93 18.22 -27.47
CA LYS A 334 3.97 19.57 -28.00
C LYS A 334 3.98 20.61 -26.87
N ARG A 335 3.07 20.49 -25.90
CA ARG A 335 2.98 21.42 -24.77
C ARG A 335 4.25 21.37 -23.90
N ALA A 336 4.76 20.19 -23.59
CA ALA A 336 6.00 20.02 -22.85
C ALA A 336 7.21 20.68 -23.54
N SER A 337 7.25 20.62 -24.90
CA SER A 337 8.31 21.28 -25.68
C SER A 337 8.22 22.82 -25.63
N GLU A 338 6.99 23.37 -25.62
CA GLU A 338 6.75 24.81 -25.45
C GLU A 338 7.20 25.28 -24.07
N GLU A 339 6.82 24.56 -23.01
CA GLU A 339 7.20 24.84 -21.62
C GLU A 339 8.72 24.73 -21.42
N LEU A 340 9.37 23.73 -22.01
CA LEU A 340 10.82 23.58 -21.98
C LEU A 340 11.52 24.78 -22.64
N ALA A 341 11.00 25.28 -23.77
CA ALA A 341 11.55 26.44 -24.43
C ALA A 341 11.46 27.69 -23.54
N GLU A 342 10.30 27.97 -22.93
CA GLU A 342 10.12 29.10 -22.01
C GLU A 342 11.06 28.99 -20.78
N MET A 343 11.23 27.79 -20.20
CA MET A 343 12.18 27.60 -19.10
C MET A 343 13.63 27.72 -19.51
N THR A 344 13.97 27.31 -20.75
CA THR A 344 15.32 27.46 -21.30
C THR A 344 15.69 28.92 -21.50
N GLU A 345 14.75 29.78 -21.89
CA GLU A 345 14.98 31.24 -21.95
C GLU A 345 15.35 31.78 -20.56
N LEU A 346 14.65 31.40 -19.52
CA LEU A 346 14.96 31.79 -18.13
C LEU A 346 16.34 31.27 -17.68
N LEU A 347 16.70 30.05 -18.06
CA LEU A 347 18.03 29.50 -17.79
C LEU A 347 19.12 30.39 -18.47
N HIS A 348 18.91 30.81 -19.71
CA HIS A 348 19.87 31.63 -20.42
C HIS A 348 19.98 33.08 -19.90
N GLU A 349 18.90 33.59 -19.25
CA GLU A 349 18.97 34.86 -18.49
C GLU A 349 19.95 34.75 -17.31
N ASP A 350 19.92 33.61 -16.57
CA ASP A 350 20.79 33.36 -15.42
C ASP A 350 22.20 32.87 -15.83
N LEU A 351 22.26 31.99 -16.82
CA LEU A 351 23.47 31.28 -17.25
C LEU A 351 23.55 31.24 -18.79
N PRO A 352 24.07 32.31 -19.44
CA PRO A 352 24.11 32.39 -20.89
C PRO A 352 24.82 31.19 -21.54
N GLY A 353 24.12 30.53 -22.46
CA GLY A 353 24.64 29.39 -23.22
C GLY A 353 24.70 28.05 -22.47
N ALA A 354 24.15 27.95 -21.25
CA ALA A 354 24.04 26.68 -20.55
C ALA A 354 23.00 25.77 -21.22
N THR A 355 23.26 24.45 -21.20
CA THR A 355 22.26 23.46 -21.60
C THR A 355 21.26 23.27 -20.47
N PHE A 356 19.98 23.19 -20.82
CA PHE A 356 18.92 22.83 -19.87
C PHE A 356 19.00 21.35 -19.56
N GLU A 357 19.09 21.02 -18.28
CA GLU A 357 19.21 19.64 -17.78
C GLU A 357 18.01 19.28 -16.89
N SER A 358 17.80 17.99 -16.66
CA SER A 358 16.64 17.51 -15.90
C SER A 358 16.56 18.06 -14.48
N TRP A 359 17.67 18.33 -13.82
CA TRP A 359 17.71 18.94 -12.47
C TRP A 359 17.38 20.44 -12.45
N ASP A 360 17.19 21.05 -13.63
CA ASP A 360 16.77 22.45 -13.77
C ASP A 360 15.25 22.60 -13.80
N TRP A 361 14.52 21.52 -14.07
CA TRP A 361 13.09 21.54 -14.32
C TRP A 361 12.29 22.20 -13.19
N TRP A 362 12.38 21.70 -11.96
CA TRP A 362 11.61 22.26 -10.83
C TRP A 362 11.94 23.72 -10.56
N TYR A 363 13.23 24.06 -10.61
CA TYR A 363 13.71 25.42 -10.34
C TYR A 363 13.18 26.41 -11.38
N TYR A 364 13.30 26.11 -12.67
CA TYR A 364 12.83 27.01 -13.72
C TYR A 364 11.33 26.96 -13.93
N ALA A 365 10.66 25.87 -13.66
CA ALA A 365 9.20 25.78 -13.63
C ALA A 365 8.61 26.71 -12.55
N GLU A 366 9.23 26.79 -11.36
CA GLU A 366 8.81 27.71 -10.30
C GLU A 366 9.12 29.18 -10.68
N LYS A 367 10.29 29.47 -11.27
CA LYS A 367 10.59 30.80 -11.80
C LYS A 367 9.59 31.23 -12.88
N LEU A 368 9.21 30.32 -13.77
CA LEU A 368 8.21 30.56 -14.81
C LEU A 368 6.83 30.83 -14.21
N ARG A 369 6.41 30.03 -13.21
CA ARG A 369 5.16 30.23 -12.47
C ARG A 369 5.13 31.63 -11.83
N LYS A 370 6.21 32.02 -11.17
CA LYS A 370 6.33 33.33 -10.54
C LYS A 370 6.31 34.46 -11.57
N LYS A 371 6.98 34.29 -12.72
CA LYS A 371 6.99 35.27 -13.83
C LYS A 371 5.59 35.46 -14.43
N ASN A 372 4.88 34.36 -14.71
CA ASN A 372 3.61 34.40 -15.44
C ASN A 372 2.41 34.75 -14.56
N TYR A 373 2.42 34.32 -13.29
CA TYR A 373 1.26 34.39 -12.39
C TYR A 373 1.51 35.24 -11.14
N SER A 374 2.72 35.75 -10.90
CA SER A 374 3.13 36.44 -9.66
C SER A 374 2.83 35.60 -8.41
N LEU A 375 2.88 34.26 -8.53
CA LEU A 375 2.55 33.27 -7.54
C LEU A 375 3.74 32.33 -7.37
N ASP A 376 4.12 32.07 -6.12
CA ASP A 376 5.00 30.96 -5.75
C ASP A 376 4.32 30.06 -4.71
N GLU A 377 4.83 28.86 -4.56
CA GLU A 377 4.22 27.84 -3.69
C GLU A 377 4.31 28.23 -2.20
N GLU A 378 5.40 28.91 -1.80
CA GLU A 378 5.56 29.38 -0.42
C GLU A 378 4.51 30.44 -0.01
N MET A 379 3.97 31.19 -0.98
CA MET A 379 2.83 32.10 -0.73
C MET A 379 1.54 31.35 -0.41
N LEU A 380 1.40 30.10 -0.91
CA LEU A 380 0.19 29.29 -0.73
C LEU A 380 0.25 28.47 0.56
N ARG A 381 1.42 27.97 0.98
CA ARG A 381 1.58 27.08 2.13
C ARG A 381 0.90 27.56 3.42
N PRO A 382 0.97 28.84 3.81
CA PRO A 382 0.29 29.31 5.05
C PRO A 382 -1.22 29.07 5.06
N TYR A 383 -1.85 28.93 3.90
CA TYR A 383 -3.27 28.68 3.75
C TYR A 383 -3.66 27.20 3.85
N PHE A 384 -2.71 26.29 3.77
CA PHE A 384 -2.96 24.85 3.73
C PHE A 384 -2.42 24.14 4.98
N SER A 385 -2.91 24.55 6.16
CA SER A 385 -2.61 23.77 7.36
C SER A 385 -3.24 22.38 7.27
N LEU A 386 -2.51 21.34 7.67
CA LEU A 386 -2.97 19.95 7.59
C LEU A 386 -4.35 19.75 8.24
N ASP A 387 -4.57 20.35 9.43
CA ASP A 387 -5.81 20.19 10.14
C ASP A 387 -6.99 20.87 9.42
N ASN A 388 -6.75 22.03 8.78
CA ASN A 388 -7.77 22.69 7.98
C ASN A 388 -8.08 21.91 6.70
N VAL A 389 -7.05 21.41 6.01
CA VAL A 389 -7.20 20.59 4.80
C VAL A 389 -7.97 19.31 5.10
N GLN A 390 -7.63 18.61 6.19
CA GLN A 390 -8.39 17.44 6.64
C GLN A 390 -9.86 17.79 6.94
N SER A 391 -10.11 18.91 7.64
CA SER A 391 -11.46 19.39 7.92
C SER A 391 -12.22 19.74 6.64
N GLY A 392 -11.52 20.30 5.64
CA GLY A 392 -12.07 20.56 4.30
C GLY A 392 -12.48 19.27 3.57
N ALA A 393 -11.67 18.22 3.64
CA ALA A 393 -12.03 16.92 3.08
C ALA A 393 -13.30 16.33 3.76
N PHE A 394 -13.38 16.43 5.09
CA PHE A 394 -14.58 16.01 5.84
C PHE A 394 -15.82 16.84 5.47
N PHE A 395 -15.66 18.15 5.36
CA PHE A 395 -16.74 19.04 4.89
C PHE A 395 -17.22 18.63 3.50
N LEU A 396 -16.31 18.37 2.56
CA LEU A 396 -16.66 17.94 1.21
C LEU A 396 -17.45 16.63 1.22
N ALA A 397 -16.97 15.62 1.96
CA ALA A 397 -17.66 14.34 2.06
C ALA A 397 -19.06 14.48 2.69
N ASN A 398 -19.19 15.34 3.69
CA ASN A 398 -20.52 15.64 4.26
C ASN A 398 -21.44 16.31 3.22
N ARG A 399 -20.93 17.26 2.44
CA ARG A 399 -21.72 17.96 1.40
C ARG A 399 -22.14 17.04 0.25
N LEU A 400 -21.26 16.12 -0.16
CA LEU A 400 -21.53 15.21 -1.28
C LEU A 400 -22.38 14.01 -0.87
N TYR A 401 -22.12 13.46 0.32
CA TYR A 401 -22.65 12.15 0.72
C TYR A 401 -23.39 12.15 2.06
N GLY A 402 -23.34 13.25 2.83
CA GLY A 402 -23.98 13.36 4.15
C GLY A 402 -23.22 12.70 5.29
N ILE A 403 -22.10 12.02 5.02
CA ILE A 403 -21.31 11.30 6.02
C ILE A 403 -20.57 12.24 6.98
N THR A 404 -20.30 11.75 8.19
CA THR A 404 -19.59 12.49 9.24
C THR A 404 -18.44 11.68 9.81
N PHE A 405 -17.46 12.38 10.41
CA PHE A 405 -16.25 11.80 10.96
C PHE A 405 -16.12 12.16 12.44
N ARG A 406 -16.04 11.15 13.30
CA ARG A 406 -15.92 11.32 14.74
C ARG A 406 -14.58 10.76 15.22
N PRO A 407 -13.71 11.56 15.88
CA PRO A 407 -12.48 11.03 16.47
C PRO A 407 -12.78 9.91 17.47
N ILE A 408 -12.02 8.83 17.44
CA ILE A 408 -12.17 7.69 18.34
C ILE A 408 -10.84 7.29 18.98
N ALA A 409 -10.92 6.71 20.18
CA ALA A 409 -9.79 6.07 20.83
C ALA A 409 -9.75 4.60 20.41
N ALA A 410 -9.06 4.31 19.29
CA ALA A 410 -8.78 2.97 18.82
C ALA A 410 -7.28 2.66 18.94
N PRO A 411 -6.86 1.39 19.03
CA PRO A 411 -5.45 1.03 18.97
C PRO A 411 -4.81 1.55 17.68
N VAL A 412 -3.60 2.10 17.78
CA VAL A 412 -2.81 2.61 16.64
C VAL A 412 -1.43 1.94 16.61
N TYR A 413 -0.86 1.82 15.43
CA TYR A 413 0.47 1.20 15.26
C TYR A 413 1.63 2.21 15.45
N HIS A 414 1.32 3.51 15.40
CA HIS A 414 2.27 4.61 15.64
C HIS A 414 1.55 5.77 16.33
N GLU A 415 2.22 6.50 17.21
CA GLU A 415 1.62 7.58 18.03
C GLU A 415 1.06 8.77 17.22
N GLU A 416 1.56 8.99 16.01
CA GLU A 416 1.10 10.06 15.11
C GLU A 416 -0.17 9.68 14.32
N VAL A 417 -0.60 8.42 14.37
CA VAL A 417 -1.78 7.95 13.65
C VAL A 417 -3.06 8.40 14.35
N ARG A 418 -3.98 8.96 13.58
CA ARG A 418 -5.31 9.41 14.06
C ARG A 418 -6.40 8.47 13.56
N ALA A 419 -7.38 8.14 14.38
CA ALA A 419 -8.48 7.25 14.04
C ALA A 419 -9.83 7.98 14.12
N TYR A 420 -10.69 7.72 13.13
CA TYR A 420 -12.03 8.29 13.03
C TYR A 420 -13.07 7.19 12.75
N GLU A 421 -14.18 7.22 13.46
CA GLU A 421 -15.40 6.54 13.05
C GLU A 421 -16.06 7.35 11.94
N VAL A 422 -16.47 6.66 10.89
CA VAL A 422 -17.25 7.25 9.79
C VAL A 422 -18.70 6.82 9.93
N LEU A 423 -19.61 7.80 9.92
CA LEU A 423 -21.03 7.60 10.10
C LEU A 423 -21.80 8.05 8.86
N ASP A 424 -22.79 7.28 8.47
CA ASP A 424 -23.73 7.65 7.40
C ASP A 424 -24.69 8.76 7.88
N GLN A 425 -25.56 9.24 7.00
CA GLN A 425 -26.54 10.30 7.28
C GLN A 425 -27.50 9.96 8.41
N ASP A 426 -27.84 8.69 8.60
CA ASP A 426 -28.70 8.16 9.65
C ASP A 426 -27.95 7.78 10.94
N GLU A 427 -26.68 8.20 11.06
CA GLU A 427 -25.75 7.87 12.15
C GLU A 427 -25.37 6.38 12.24
N THR A 428 -25.65 5.57 11.23
CA THR A 428 -25.16 4.20 11.19
C THR A 428 -23.65 4.15 10.94
N HIS A 429 -22.99 3.18 11.55
CA HIS A 429 -21.55 2.96 11.41
C HIS A 429 -21.20 2.50 10.00
N LEU A 430 -20.46 3.32 9.25
CA LEU A 430 -20.01 3.01 7.89
C LEU A 430 -18.64 2.33 7.86
N GLY A 431 -17.72 2.77 8.70
CA GLY A 431 -16.38 2.20 8.81
C GLY A 431 -15.47 2.97 9.76
N VAL A 432 -14.20 2.54 9.83
CA VAL A 432 -13.13 3.25 10.56
C VAL A 432 -12.05 3.68 9.59
N LEU A 433 -11.64 4.95 9.68
CA LEU A 433 -10.59 5.53 8.85
C LEU A 433 -9.45 6.02 9.72
N TYR A 434 -8.24 5.46 9.47
CA TYR A 434 -6.99 5.92 10.05
C TYR A 434 -6.30 6.91 9.11
N PHE A 435 -5.57 7.89 9.70
CA PHE A 435 -4.71 8.82 8.97
C PHE A 435 -3.30 8.75 9.52
N ASP A 436 -2.34 8.50 8.64
CA ASP A 436 -0.91 8.43 8.91
C ASP A 436 -0.16 9.36 7.95
N TYR A 437 0.18 10.56 8.43
CA TYR A 437 0.56 11.66 7.56
C TYR A 437 2.05 11.80 7.27
N PHE A 438 2.94 11.41 8.21
CA PHE A 438 4.32 11.87 8.17
C PHE A 438 5.32 10.77 7.83
N PRO A 439 6.43 11.13 7.12
CA PRO A 439 7.49 10.18 6.78
C PRO A 439 8.27 9.72 8.03
N ARG A 440 8.78 8.48 8.00
CA ARG A 440 9.68 7.89 9.00
C ARG A 440 10.49 6.75 8.37
N PRO A 441 11.61 6.31 9.00
CA PRO A 441 12.51 5.30 8.40
C PRO A 441 11.83 3.96 8.06
N GLY A 442 10.82 3.56 8.84
CA GLY A 442 10.05 2.32 8.61
C GLY A 442 8.88 2.48 7.64
N LYS A 443 8.78 3.58 6.90
CA LYS A 443 7.63 3.91 6.04
C LYS A 443 8.06 4.04 4.58
N SER A 444 7.34 3.38 3.69
CA SER A 444 7.51 3.50 2.24
C SER A 444 7.17 4.91 1.78
N GLN A 445 7.81 5.36 0.70
CA GLN A 445 7.52 6.67 0.08
C GLN A 445 6.23 6.63 -0.75
N GLY A 446 5.66 7.80 -0.98
CA GLY A 446 4.41 8.00 -1.70
C GLY A 446 3.23 8.15 -0.75
N ALA A 447 2.04 7.95 -1.28
CA ALA A 447 0.80 7.89 -0.51
C ALA A 447 -0.02 6.70 -1.00
N TRP A 448 -0.87 6.17 -0.13
CA TRP A 448 -1.80 5.09 -0.49
C TRP A 448 -2.95 4.99 0.51
N CYS A 449 -4.04 4.40 0.04
CA CYS A 449 -5.13 3.95 0.88
C CYS A 449 -5.20 2.41 0.86
N GLY A 450 -5.47 1.77 1.99
CA GLY A 450 -5.61 0.32 2.06
C GLY A 450 -6.39 -0.16 3.27
N ASN A 451 -6.88 -1.38 3.19
CA ASN A 451 -7.74 -1.98 4.19
C ASN A 451 -6.96 -2.84 5.19
N TYR A 452 -7.33 -2.77 6.47
CA TYR A 452 -7.01 -3.78 7.49
C TYR A 452 -8.14 -4.81 7.62
N VAL A 453 -9.38 -4.38 7.37
CA VAL A 453 -10.58 -5.21 7.31
C VAL A 453 -11.38 -4.77 6.08
N GLU A 454 -11.69 -5.71 5.21
CA GLU A 454 -12.54 -5.47 4.04
C GLU A 454 -14.02 -5.49 4.40
N GLN A 455 -14.83 -4.71 3.68
CA GLN A 455 -16.26 -4.81 3.77
C GLN A 455 -16.73 -6.15 3.19
N VAL A 456 -17.60 -6.84 3.91
CA VAL A 456 -18.21 -8.10 3.48
C VAL A 456 -19.50 -8.33 4.29
N TYR A 457 -20.36 -9.22 3.84
CA TYR A 457 -21.45 -9.75 4.66
C TYR A 457 -21.06 -11.12 5.27
N ARG A 458 -21.21 -11.23 6.59
CA ARG A 458 -21.06 -12.49 7.35
C ARG A 458 -22.35 -12.78 8.11
N ASP A 459 -22.92 -13.95 7.90
CA ASP A 459 -24.20 -14.34 8.51
C ASP A 459 -25.31 -13.29 8.33
N GLY A 460 -25.35 -12.66 7.15
CA GLY A 460 -26.32 -11.63 6.79
C GLY A 460 -26.08 -10.26 7.46
N LYS A 461 -24.96 -10.07 8.16
CA LYS A 461 -24.58 -8.79 8.78
C LYS A 461 -23.42 -8.17 8.01
N ARG A 462 -23.52 -6.86 7.77
CA ARG A 462 -22.43 -6.10 7.18
C ARG A 462 -21.26 -5.99 8.16
N VAL A 463 -20.08 -6.43 7.72
CA VAL A 463 -18.80 -6.13 8.37
C VAL A 463 -18.30 -4.82 7.78
N ALA A 464 -18.14 -3.82 8.62
CA ALA A 464 -17.68 -2.50 8.18
C ALA A 464 -16.16 -2.52 7.88
N PRO A 465 -15.69 -1.78 6.87
CA PRO A 465 -14.27 -1.72 6.55
C PRO A 465 -13.49 -0.94 7.60
N VAL A 466 -12.25 -1.34 7.82
CA VAL A 466 -11.25 -0.61 8.59
C VAL A 466 -10.08 -0.32 7.67
N LEU A 467 -9.78 0.93 7.41
CA LEU A 467 -8.81 1.34 6.41
C LEU A 467 -7.92 2.48 6.89
N SER A 468 -6.82 2.70 6.19
CA SER A 468 -5.88 3.78 6.46
C SER A 468 -5.51 4.54 5.19
N ILE A 469 -5.49 5.87 5.31
CA ILE A 469 -4.77 6.75 4.39
C ILE A 469 -3.37 6.95 4.96
N VAL A 470 -2.35 6.62 4.17
CA VAL A 470 -0.94 6.77 4.53
C VAL A 470 -0.29 7.74 3.57
N CYS A 471 0.36 8.77 4.12
CA CYS A 471 1.01 9.84 3.38
C CYS A 471 2.47 10.04 3.85
N ASN A 472 3.18 10.91 3.14
CA ASN A 472 4.52 11.35 3.50
C ASN A 472 4.60 12.88 3.37
N PHE A 473 3.78 13.60 4.14
CA PHE A 473 3.67 15.06 4.09
C PHE A 473 4.78 15.76 4.87
N THR A 474 4.95 17.05 4.57
CA THR A 474 5.87 17.93 5.29
C THR A 474 5.52 17.95 6.78
N ARG A 475 6.49 17.58 7.64
CA ARG A 475 6.33 17.58 9.10
C ARG A 475 6.17 19.00 9.64
N PRO A 476 5.47 19.18 10.77
CA PRO A 476 5.63 20.41 11.56
C PRO A 476 7.07 20.50 12.06
N THR A 477 7.56 21.72 12.26
CA THR A 477 8.82 22.02 12.94
C THR A 477 8.54 22.65 14.31
N GLY A 478 9.55 22.85 15.13
CA GLY A 478 9.38 23.52 16.42
C GLY A 478 8.77 24.93 16.32
N SER A 479 8.87 25.57 15.15
CA SER A 479 8.40 26.94 14.89
C SER A 479 7.18 27.02 13.97
N THR A 480 6.84 25.96 13.22
CA THR A 480 5.83 25.99 12.17
C THR A 480 4.92 24.76 12.24
N PRO A 481 3.60 24.91 12.20
CA PRO A 481 2.67 23.78 12.08
C PRO A 481 2.89 23.02 10.77
N ALA A 482 2.27 21.83 10.62
CA ALA A 482 2.28 21.12 9.35
C ALA A 482 1.51 21.93 8.30
N LEU A 483 2.26 22.56 7.39
CA LEU A 483 1.75 23.33 6.26
C LEU A 483 2.00 22.53 4.98
N LEU A 484 0.93 22.19 4.28
CA LEU A 484 0.99 21.40 3.06
C LEU A 484 1.32 22.27 1.85
N THR A 485 1.94 21.67 0.84
CA THR A 485 1.96 22.23 -0.51
C THR A 485 0.59 22.02 -1.16
N LEU A 486 0.35 22.67 -2.30
CA LEU A 486 -0.85 22.40 -3.10
C LEU A 486 -0.88 20.93 -3.58
N ASP A 487 0.27 20.37 -3.93
CA ASP A 487 0.41 18.97 -4.35
C ASP A 487 0.11 18.00 -3.20
N GLU A 488 0.64 18.24 -1.99
CA GLU A 488 0.30 17.45 -0.80
C GLU A 488 -1.19 17.56 -0.44
N THR A 489 -1.80 18.73 -0.64
CA THR A 489 -3.25 18.93 -0.44
C THR A 489 -4.05 18.10 -1.44
N LYS A 490 -3.67 18.11 -2.73
CA LYS A 490 -4.29 17.25 -3.75
C LYS A 490 -4.11 15.78 -3.42
N THR A 491 -2.92 15.38 -2.98
CA THR A 491 -2.65 14.00 -2.57
C THR A 491 -3.59 13.56 -1.43
N LEU A 492 -3.84 14.41 -0.42
CA LEU A 492 -4.80 14.05 0.63
C LEU A 492 -6.21 13.82 0.08
N PHE A 493 -6.69 14.69 -0.82
CA PHE A 493 -8.01 14.51 -1.44
C PHE A 493 -8.06 13.28 -2.35
N HIS A 494 -6.97 12.97 -3.04
CA HIS A 494 -6.80 11.76 -3.85
C HIS A 494 -6.97 10.49 -2.97
N GLU A 495 -6.15 10.34 -1.93
CA GLU A 495 -6.22 9.18 -1.04
C GLU A 495 -7.57 9.11 -0.31
N PHE A 496 -8.16 10.26 -0.01
CA PHE A 496 -9.49 10.35 0.55
C PHE A 496 -10.56 9.84 -0.43
N GLY A 497 -10.37 10.04 -1.74
CA GLY A 497 -11.23 9.47 -2.79
C GLY A 497 -11.22 7.94 -2.78
N HIS A 498 -10.04 7.32 -2.66
CA HIS A 498 -9.92 5.88 -2.44
C HIS A 498 -10.62 5.43 -1.16
N ALA A 499 -10.40 6.16 -0.06
CA ALA A 499 -11.04 5.84 1.22
C ALA A 499 -12.57 5.88 1.13
N LEU A 500 -13.14 6.89 0.47
CA LEU A 500 -14.59 6.99 0.22
C LEU A 500 -15.09 5.80 -0.59
N HIS A 501 -14.35 5.39 -1.62
CA HIS A 501 -14.70 4.23 -2.43
C HIS A 501 -14.77 2.96 -1.57
N PHE A 502 -13.78 2.69 -0.72
CA PHE A 502 -13.80 1.54 0.19
C PHE A 502 -14.90 1.64 1.27
N LEU A 503 -15.14 2.81 1.82
CA LEU A 503 -16.19 3.03 2.83
C LEU A 503 -17.59 2.76 2.28
N PHE A 504 -17.83 3.11 1.02
CA PHE A 504 -19.11 2.90 0.34
C PHE A 504 -19.27 1.52 -0.29
N HIS A 505 -18.29 0.62 -0.15
CA HIS A 505 -18.48 -0.76 -0.56
C HIS A 505 -19.68 -1.39 0.17
N ASP A 506 -20.55 -2.01 -0.59
CA ASP A 506 -21.72 -2.75 -0.09
C ASP A 506 -21.97 -3.98 -0.95
N VAL A 507 -20.94 -4.85 -1.02
CA VAL A 507 -20.96 -6.11 -1.77
C VAL A 507 -21.22 -7.30 -0.83
N LYS A 508 -22.01 -8.25 -1.29
CA LYS A 508 -22.33 -9.44 -0.49
C LYS A 508 -21.15 -10.42 -0.37
N TYR A 509 -20.31 -10.47 -1.38
CA TYR A 509 -19.27 -11.46 -1.54
C TYR A 509 -17.89 -10.80 -1.57
N ARG A 510 -16.92 -11.39 -0.86
CA ARG A 510 -15.54 -10.88 -0.79
C ARG A 510 -14.89 -10.78 -2.17
N GLY A 511 -15.10 -11.77 -3.04
CA GLY A 511 -14.56 -11.77 -4.40
C GLY A 511 -15.09 -10.67 -5.32
N LEU A 512 -16.01 -9.81 -4.85
CA LEU A 512 -16.53 -8.65 -5.57
C LEU A 512 -16.03 -7.31 -5.01
N SER A 513 -15.20 -7.31 -3.97
CA SER A 513 -14.68 -6.07 -3.36
C SER A 513 -13.61 -5.37 -4.20
N GLU A 514 -12.97 -6.08 -5.12
CA GLU A 514 -11.97 -5.51 -6.02
C GLU A 514 -12.61 -5.00 -7.31
N VAL A 515 -12.17 -3.82 -7.76
CA VAL A 515 -12.51 -3.23 -9.06
C VAL A 515 -11.34 -3.39 -10.03
N GLU A 516 -11.62 -3.18 -11.32
CA GLU A 516 -10.59 -3.22 -12.37
C GLU A 516 -9.53 -2.14 -12.12
N GLY A 517 -8.26 -2.47 -12.35
CA GLY A 517 -7.12 -1.60 -12.06
C GLY A 517 -7.11 -0.29 -12.85
N ASP A 518 -7.69 -0.29 -14.05
CA ASP A 518 -7.84 0.92 -14.87
C ASP A 518 -9.12 1.74 -14.55
N PHE A 519 -9.89 1.34 -13.52
CA PHE A 519 -10.98 2.12 -12.95
C PHE A 519 -10.62 2.72 -11.59
N VAL A 520 -9.74 2.10 -10.81
CA VAL A 520 -9.50 2.38 -9.39
C VAL A 520 -9.16 3.84 -9.09
N GLU A 521 -8.54 4.55 -10.05
CA GLU A 521 -8.15 5.96 -9.91
C GLU A 521 -9.28 6.96 -10.22
N LEU A 522 -10.43 6.53 -10.73
CA LEU A 522 -11.53 7.46 -11.00
C LEU A 522 -12.04 8.15 -9.72
N PRO A 523 -12.34 7.43 -8.61
CA PRO A 523 -12.80 8.05 -7.37
C PRO A 523 -11.74 8.96 -6.72
N SER A 524 -10.47 8.61 -6.82
CA SER A 524 -9.37 9.38 -6.25
C SER A 524 -9.11 10.67 -7.04
N GLN A 525 -8.93 10.57 -8.35
CA GLN A 525 -8.62 11.72 -9.19
C GLN A 525 -9.76 12.74 -9.30
N ILE A 526 -11.02 12.30 -9.25
CA ILE A 526 -12.14 13.25 -9.25
C ILE A 526 -12.17 14.12 -7.99
N MET A 527 -11.71 13.60 -6.86
CA MET A 527 -11.65 14.36 -5.61
C MET A 527 -10.60 15.47 -5.64
N GLU A 528 -9.52 15.32 -6.40
CA GLU A 528 -8.50 16.36 -6.56
C GLU A 528 -9.05 17.66 -7.15
N ASN A 529 -10.08 17.58 -8.00
CA ASN A 529 -10.68 18.75 -8.65
C ASN A 529 -11.27 19.74 -7.64
N TRP A 530 -11.76 19.23 -6.49
CA TRP A 530 -12.38 20.06 -5.44
C TRP A 530 -11.37 20.92 -4.70
N VAL A 531 -10.08 20.58 -4.72
CA VAL A 531 -9.04 21.32 -3.99
C VAL A 531 -8.94 22.78 -4.43
N THR A 532 -9.14 23.06 -5.72
CA THR A 532 -9.02 24.41 -6.29
C THR A 532 -10.35 25.10 -6.52
N GLU A 533 -11.48 24.45 -6.18
CA GLU A 533 -12.79 25.07 -6.30
C GLU A 533 -12.93 26.22 -5.30
N PRO A 534 -13.39 27.42 -5.74
CA PRO A 534 -13.45 28.61 -4.87
C PRO A 534 -14.28 28.43 -3.59
N GLU A 535 -15.32 27.61 -3.63
CA GLU A 535 -16.15 27.31 -2.46
C GLU A 535 -15.34 26.50 -1.44
N MET A 536 -14.60 25.53 -1.90
CA MET A 536 -13.75 24.69 -1.06
C MET A 536 -12.56 25.45 -0.48
N LEU A 537 -11.88 26.28 -1.31
CA LEU A 537 -10.78 27.12 -0.82
C LEU A 537 -11.24 28.05 0.33
N ARG A 538 -12.43 28.65 0.23
CA ARG A 538 -12.97 29.46 1.33
C ARG A 538 -13.23 28.67 2.62
N GLN A 539 -13.35 27.35 2.51
CA GLN A 539 -13.65 26.49 3.65
C GLN A 539 -12.38 26.10 4.42
N PHE A 540 -11.28 25.84 3.75
CA PHE A 540 -10.09 25.31 4.40
C PHE A 540 -8.79 26.13 4.17
N ALA A 541 -8.74 26.97 3.15
CA ALA A 541 -7.56 27.79 2.83
C ALA A 541 -7.61 29.14 3.57
N VAL A 542 -7.49 29.10 4.90
CA VAL A 542 -7.66 30.25 5.81
C VAL A 542 -6.49 30.38 6.78
#